data_7cc9ff4befae07885db9e11ed1bb6bc2
#
_entry.id   7cc9ff4befae07885db9e11ed1bb6bc2
#
_cell.length_a   1.000
_cell.length_b   1.000
_cell.length_c   1.000
_cell.angle_alpha   90.00
_cell.angle_beta   90.00
_cell.angle_gamma   90.00
#
_symmetry.space_group_name_H-M   'P 1'
#
loop_
_entity.id
_entity.type
_entity.pdbx_description
1 polymer ?
#
loop_
_entity_poly.entity_id
_entity_poly.type
_entity_poly.pdbx_seq_one_letter_code
_entity_poly.pdbx_strand_id
1 'polypeptide(L)'
;MRKFMLFSLAVLFLFAACGSRPMPEGVPEDFAVYYAMGIDTAQMNILDTYENFIQKDLIKKGTARTEYIPTDEEIVAIYDKITELELWTMPNNVRSDDFIIRPLTLFEIRFTLDGNTYGILADTSITQSTWKNKNITSEQAEALNTFCRFLSELMMGTDEYQSLPDSEGGYM
;
A
#
# COMPACT_ATOMS: atom_id res chain seq x y z
N MET A 1 -28.09 66.45 17.42
CA MET A 1 -28.27 65.09 17.80
C MET A 1 -27.71 64.20 16.68
N ARG A 2 -26.47 63.71 16.83
CA ARG A 2 -25.75 62.86 15.84
C ARG A 2 -25.91 61.40 16.27
N LYS A 3 -26.62 60.61 15.49
CA LYS A 3 -26.72 59.16 15.66
C LYS A 3 -25.45 58.49 15.12
N PHE A 4 -24.62 57.95 16.01
CA PHE A 4 -23.52 57.05 15.65
C PHE A 4 -24.06 55.66 15.34
N MET A 5 -23.92 55.25 14.08
CA MET A 5 -24.28 53.93 13.59
C MET A 5 -23.01 53.05 13.73
N LEU A 6 -22.99 52.19 14.73
CA LEU A 6 -21.95 51.18 14.94
C LEU A 6 -22.12 50.07 13.90
N PHE A 7 -21.24 50.04 12.92
CA PHE A 7 -21.10 48.93 11.98
C PHE A 7 -20.27 47.85 12.65
N SER A 8 -20.95 46.78 13.11
CA SER A 8 -20.28 45.59 13.65
C SER A 8 -19.80 44.74 12.47
N LEU A 9 -18.49 44.80 12.16
CA LEU A 9 -17.85 43.99 11.16
C LEU A 9 -17.59 42.60 11.77
N ALA A 10 -18.48 41.63 11.50
CA ALA A 10 -18.26 40.22 11.84
C ALA A 10 -17.23 39.63 10.86
N VAL A 11 -16.00 39.56 11.31
CA VAL A 11 -14.94 38.82 10.60
C VAL A 11 -15.17 37.34 10.81
N LEU A 12 -15.78 36.69 9.81
CA LEU A 12 -15.81 35.22 9.74
C LEU A 12 -14.38 34.71 9.44
N PHE A 13 -13.71 34.26 10.46
CA PHE A 13 -12.51 33.42 10.29
C PHE A 13 -12.92 32.06 9.72
N LEU A 14 -12.90 31.94 8.41
CA LEU A 14 -12.86 30.63 7.75
C LEU A 14 -11.49 30.01 8.09
N PHE A 15 -11.42 29.27 9.17
CA PHE A 15 -10.34 28.30 9.39
C PHE A 15 -10.50 27.22 8.31
N ALA A 16 -9.77 27.37 7.21
CA ALA A 16 -9.46 26.25 6.35
C ALA A 16 -8.61 25.31 7.22
N ALA A 17 -9.28 24.44 7.96
CA ALA A 17 -8.63 23.30 8.58
C ALA A 17 -8.08 22.44 7.45
N CYS A 18 -6.77 22.56 7.19
CA CYS A 18 -6.00 21.57 6.47
C CYS A 18 -5.88 20.35 7.40
N GLY A 19 -7.01 19.73 7.73
CA GLY A 19 -7.10 18.52 8.53
C GLY A 19 -7.00 17.34 7.58
N SER A 20 -6.03 16.46 7.80
CA SER A 20 -6.13 15.08 7.35
C SER A 20 -7.54 14.60 7.64
N ARG A 21 -8.26 14.11 6.61
CA ARG A 21 -9.58 13.51 6.83
C ARG A 21 -9.43 12.42 7.89
N PRO A 22 -10.27 12.40 8.91
CA PRO A 22 -10.27 11.26 9.83
C PRO A 22 -10.57 10.01 9.01
N MET A 23 -9.84 8.92 9.30
CA MET A 23 -10.13 7.62 8.70
C MET A 23 -11.55 7.16 9.07
N PRO A 24 -12.27 6.48 8.17
CA PRO A 24 -13.56 5.88 8.49
C PRO A 24 -13.47 4.94 9.70
N GLU A 25 -14.52 4.89 10.54
CA GLU A 25 -14.60 4.00 11.72
C GLU A 25 -14.81 2.52 11.36
N GLY A 26 -14.61 2.12 10.10
CA GLY A 26 -14.75 0.75 9.62
C GLY A 26 -14.36 0.64 8.16
N VAL A 27 -14.32 -0.57 7.66
CA VAL A 27 -13.94 -0.83 6.26
C VAL A 27 -14.95 -0.14 5.32
N PRO A 28 -14.51 0.80 4.45
CA PRO A 28 -15.38 1.44 3.46
C PRO A 28 -15.90 0.42 2.44
N GLU A 29 -17.09 0.67 1.86
CA GLU A 29 -17.69 -0.21 0.83
C GLU A 29 -16.83 -0.34 -0.44
N ASP A 30 -16.03 0.69 -0.75
CA ASP A 30 -15.13 0.73 -1.90
C ASP A 30 -13.71 0.26 -1.59
N PHE A 31 -13.49 -0.27 -0.38
CA PHE A 31 -12.17 -0.74 0.01
C PHE A 31 -11.70 -1.89 -0.88
N ALA A 32 -10.56 -1.68 -1.49
CA ALA A 32 -9.88 -2.70 -2.27
C ALA A 32 -8.37 -2.50 -2.17
N VAL A 33 -7.61 -3.57 -2.32
CA VAL A 33 -6.15 -3.56 -2.30
C VAL A 33 -5.57 -4.35 -3.47
N TYR A 34 -4.52 -3.80 -4.04
CA TYR A 34 -3.61 -4.46 -4.97
C TYR A 34 -2.23 -4.48 -4.35
N TYR A 35 -1.61 -5.64 -4.33
CA TYR A 35 -0.23 -5.82 -3.89
C TYR A 35 0.50 -6.69 -4.89
N ALA A 36 1.65 -6.23 -5.35
CA ALA A 36 2.52 -7.03 -6.21
C ALA A 36 3.96 -7.00 -5.71
N MET A 37 4.64 -8.14 -5.76
CA MET A 37 6.06 -8.26 -5.44
C MET A 37 6.78 -9.14 -6.44
N GLY A 38 7.96 -8.72 -6.89
CA GLY A 38 8.76 -9.49 -7.84
C GLY A 38 10.07 -8.82 -8.17
N ILE A 39 10.96 -9.56 -8.82
CA ILE A 39 12.26 -9.07 -9.30
C ILE A 39 12.11 -8.40 -10.68
N ASP A 40 11.15 -8.84 -11.45
CA ASP A 40 10.80 -8.31 -12.76
C ASP A 40 9.33 -7.87 -12.75
N THR A 41 9.05 -6.72 -13.34
CA THR A 41 7.67 -6.21 -13.49
C THR A 41 6.79 -7.10 -14.36
N ALA A 42 7.37 -7.95 -15.20
CA ALA A 42 6.64 -8.92 -16.03
C ALA A 42 6.25 -10.21 -15.28
N GLN A 43 6.93 -10.53 -14.18
CA GLN A 43 6.72 -11.75 -13.41
C GLN A 43 6.67 -11.40 -11.92
N MET A 44 5.46 -11.19 -11.41
CA MET A 44 5.24 -10.79 -10.02
C MET A 44 4.26 -11.75 -9.34
N ASN A 45 4.47 -11.95 -8.03
CA ASN A 45 3.43 -12.47 -7.18
C ASN A 45 2.44 -11.35 -6.91
N ILE A 46 1.15 -11.57 -7.10
CA ILE A 46 0.11 -10.54 -7.00
C ILE A 46 -1.04 -11.04 -6.13
N LEU A 47 -1.51 -10.17 -5.25
CA LEU A 47 -2.80 -10.23 -4.59
C LEU A 47 -3.63 -9.03 -5.07
N ASP A 48 -4.76 -9.27 -5.69
CA ASP A 48 -5.62 -8.22 -6.26
C ASP A 48 -7.07 -8.45 -5.85
N THR A 49 -7.56 -7.61 -4.95
CA THR A 49 -8.97 -7.65 -4.52
C THR A 49 -9.88 -6.76 -5.37
N TYR A 50 -9.33 -5.95 -6.31
CA TYR A 50 -10.14 -5.26 -7.31
C TYR A 50 -10.65 -6.21 -8.39
N GLU A 51 -9.79 -7.14 -8.81
CA GLU A 51 -10.05 -8.11 -9.88
C GLU A 51 -10.27 -9.53 -9.34
N ASN A 52 -10.24 -9.69 -8.00
CA ASN A 52 -10.46 -10.96 -7.30
C ASN A 52 -9.55 -12.10 -7.76
N PHE A 53 -8.23 -11.91 -7.71
CA PHE A 53 -7.27 -12.96 -8.03
C PHE A 53 -5.99 -12.94 -7.21
N ILE A 54 -5.36 -14.10 -7.19
CA ILE A 54 -3.96 -14.28 -6.79
C ILE A 54 -3.15 -14.79 -7.98
N GLN A 55 -1.93 -14.28 -8.13
CA GLN A 55 -0.96 -14.73 -9.13
C GLN A 55 0.33 -15.15 -8.44
N LYS A 56 0.91 -16.26 -8.91
CA LYS A 56 2.21 -16.78 -8.48
C LYS A 56 3.22 -16.68 -9.62
N ASP A 57 4.39 -16.18 -9.29
CA ASP A 57 5.54 -16.22 -10.19
C ASP A 57 6.16 -17.63 -10.18
N LEU A 58 6.22 -18.26 -11.35
CA LEU A 58 6.80 -19.58 -11.57
C LEU A 58 8.26 -19.53 -12.04
N ILE A 59 8.85 -18.34 -12.08
CA ILE A 59 10.24 -18.05 -12.50
C ILE A 59 10.45 -18.44 -13.97
N LYS A 60 10.77 -19.70 -14.26
CA LYS A 60 11.05 -20.20 -15.63
C LYS A 60 9.81 -20.46 -16.46
N LYS A 61 8.65 -20.66 -15.83
CA LYS A 61 7.39 -21.00 -16.51
C LYS A 61 6.42 -19.83 -16.61
N GLY A 62 6.88 -18.61 -16.37
CA GLY A 62 6.05 -17.42 -16.37
C GLY A 62 5.23 -17.31 -15.09
N THR A 63 3.92 -17.10 -15.17
CA THR A 63 3.04 -16.93 -14.02
C THR A 63 1.85 -17.88 -14.07
N ALA A 64 1.30 -18.23 -12.91
CA ALA A 64 0.00 -18.90 -12.77
C ALA A 64 -0.93 -18.03 -11.95
N ARG A 65 -2.23 -18.07 -12.27
CA ARG A 65 -3.25 -17.23 -11.65
C ARG A 65 -4.48 -18.06 -11.31
N THR A 66 -5.12 -17.72 -10.19
CA THR A 66 -6.41 -18.30 -9.80
C THR A 66 -7.32 -17.22 -9.22
N GLU A 67 -8.62 -17.47 -9.22
CA GLU A 67 -9.60 -16.62 -8.54
C GLU A 67 -9.31 -16.63 -7.03
N TYR A 68 -9.47 -15.48 -6.39
CA TYR A 68 -9.36 -15.30 -4.96
C TYR A 68 -10.31 -14.21 -4.50
N ILE A 69 -11.22 -14.57 -3.63
CA ILE A 69 -12.14 -13.64 -2.97
C ILE A 69 -11.75 -13.62 -1.50
N PRO A 70 -11.19 -12.50 -1.00
CA PRO A 70 -10.80 -12.43 0.41
C PRO A 70 -12.02 -12.59 1.33
N THR A 71 -11.82 -13.18 2.48
CA THR A 71 -12.83 -13.24 3.54
C THR A 71 -13.01 -11.86 4.19
N ASP A 72 -14.14 -11.66 4.88
CA ASP A 72 -14.37 -10.42 5.62
C ASP A 72 -13.29 -10.18 6.68
N GLU A 73 -12.79 -11.24 7.32
CA GLU A 73 -11.71 -11.16 8.30
C GLU A 73 -10.39 -10.71 7.68
N GLU A 74 -10.06 -11.19 6.48
CA GLU A 74 -8.86 -10.77 5.74
C GLU A 74 -8.96 -9.31 5.31
N ILE A 75 -10.12 -8.90 4.81
CA ILE A 75 -10.38 -7.50 4.43
C ILE A 75 -10.23 -6.58 5.63
N VAL A 76 -10.83 -6.93 6.78
CA VAL A 76 -10.68 -6.16 8.02
C VAL A 76 -9.21 -6.11 8.46
N ALA A 77 -8.49 -7.23 8.44
CA ALA A 77 -7.09 -7.27 8.83
C ALA A 77 -6.19 -6.41 7.94
N ILE A 78 -6.45 -6.38 6.62
CA ILE A 78 -5.71 -5.51 5.69
C ILE A 78 -6.02 -4.04 5.97
N TYR A 79 -7.30 -3.70 6.14
CA TYR A 79 -7.74 -2.34 6.44
C TYR A 79 -7.14 -1.82 7.76
N ASP A 80 -7.21 -2.62 8.82
CA ASP A 80 -6.65 -2.29 10.12
C ASP A 80 -5.13 -2.07 10.04
N LYS A 81 -4.43 -2.90 9.25
CA LYS A 81 -2.98 -2.75 9.05
C LYS A 81 -2.62 -1.49 8.28
N ILE A 82 -3.39 -1.11 7.24
CA ILE A 82 -3.23 0.17 6.53
C ILE A 82 -3.43 1.33 7.51
N THR A 83 -4.46 1.23 8.38
CA THR A 83 -4.81 2.26 9.35
C THR A 83 -3.76 2.38 10.46
N GLU A 84 -3.34 1.26 11.05
CA GLU A 84 -2.28 1.21 12.08
C GLU A 84 -0.97 1.85 11.60
N LEU A 85 -0.61 1.62 10.35
CA LEU A 85 0.65 2.06 9.75
C LEU A 85 0.54 3.40 9.00
N GLU A 86 -0.62 4.04 8.99
CA GLU A 86 -0.90 5.33 8.35
C GLU A 86 -0.44 5.40 6.88
N LEU A 87 -0.63 4.31 6.11
CA LEU A 87 -0.05 4.16 4.77
C LEU A 87 -0.53 5.20 3.75
N TRP A 88 -1.67 5.84 3.96
CA TRP A 88 -2.14 6.95 3.11
C TRP A 88 -1.27 8.21 3.20
N THR A 89 -0.37 8.27 4.19
CA THR A 89 0.60 9.39 4.35
C THR A 89 1.89 9.15 3.58
N MET A 90 2.08 7.96 3.03
CA MET A 90 3.31 7.59 2.32
C MET A 90 3.43 8.29 0.97
N PRO A 91 4.64 8.68 0.56
CA PRO A 91 4.86 9.17 -0.80
C PRO A 91 4.69 8.03 -1.82
N ASN A 92 4.25 8.39 -3.04
CA ASN A 92 3.96 7.40 -4.08
C ASN A 92 5.19 6.65 -4.60
N ASN A 93 6.40 7.18 -4.36
CA ASN A 93 7.64 6.53 -4.80
C ASN A 93 8.68 6.59 -3.67
N VAL A 94 9.01 5.43 -3.14
CA VAL A 94 9.99 5.21 -2.08
C VAL A 94 11.14 4.29 -2.52
N ARG A 95 11.33 4.14 -3.82
CA ARG A 95 12.49 3.43 -4.36
C ARG A 95 13.76 4.25 -4.21
N SER A 96 14.89 3.59 -4.03
CA SER A 96 16.19 4.24 -3.96
C SER A 96 16.84 4.30 -5.35
N ASP A 97 17.20 5.51 -5.81
CA ASP A 97 17.94 5.70 -7.07
C ASP A 97 19.41 5.26 -6.97
N ASP A 98 19.95 5.21 -5.72
CA ASP A 98 21.37 4.95 -5.45
C ASP A 98 21.67 3.49 -5.05
N PHE A 99 20.66 2.59 -5.09
CA PHE A 99 20.81 1.23 -4.58
C PHE A 99 21.30 0.28 -5.68
N ILE A 100 22.46 -0.36 -5.45
CA ILE A 100 23.19 -1.16 -6.46
C ILE A 100 23.10 -2.67 -6.22
N ILE A 101 22.46 -3.14 -5.13
CA ILE A 101 22.35 -4.58 -4.87
C ILE A 101 21.29 -5.20 -5.79
N ARG A 102 21.68 -6.22 -6.53
CA ARG A 102 20.80 -6.99 -7.42
C ARG A 102 20.82 -8.48 -7.01
N PRO A 103 19.73 -9.21 -7.16
CA PRO A 103 18.41 -8.79 -7.65
C PRO A 103 17.66 -7.91 -6.65
N LEU A 104 16.94 -6.92 -7.15
CA LEU A 104 16.13 -5.98 -6.37
C LEU A 104 14.67 -6.42 -6.46
N THR A 105 14.04 -6.73 -5.33
CA THR A 105 12.61 -6.97 -5.31
C THR A 105 11.87 -5.64 -5.34
N LEU A 106 10.93 -5.51 -6.26
CA LEU A 106 10.00 -4.40 -6.37
C LEU A 106 8.72 -4.73 -5.62
N PHE A 107 8.11 -3.70 -5.04
CA PHE A 107 6.80 -3.76 -4.42
C PHE A 107 5.91 -2.67 -5.03
N GLU A 108 4.73 -3.06 -5.45
CA GLU A 108 3.67 -2.13 -5.84
C GLU A 108 2.47 -2.36 -4.94
N ILE A 109 2.01 -1.30 -4.29
CA ILE A 109 0.86 -1.30 -3.42
C ILE A 109 -0.11 -0.26 -3.96
N ARG A 110 -1.38 -0.61 -4.06
CA ARG A 110 -2.48 0.31 -4.35
C ARG A 110 -3.67 -0.07 -3.48
N PHE A 111 -4.32 0.93 -2.90
CA PHE A 111 -5.55 0.71 -2.14
C PHE A 111 -6.51 1.88 -2.31
N THR A 112 -7.80 1.59 -2.24
CA THR A 112 -8.87 2.59 -2.31
C THR A 112 -9.58 2.67 -0.97
N LEU A 113 -9.79 3.89 -0.49
CA LEU A 113 -10.47 4.20 0.76
C LEU A 113 -11.37 5.41 0.54
N ASP A 114 -12.67 5.27 0.74
CA ASP A 114 -13.65 6.36 0.72
C ASP A 114 -13.48 7.28 -0.52
N GLY A 115 -13.47 6.68 -1.70
CA GLY A 115 -13.33 7.34 -3.01
C GLY A 115 -11.93 7.81 -3.36
N ASN A 116 -10.92 7.59 -2.52
CA ASN A 116 -9.54 7.99 -2.79
C ASN A 116 -8.66 6.77 -3.03
N THR A 117 -7.87 6.79 -4.10
CA THR A 117 -6.91 5.74 -4.40
C THR A 117 -5.48 6.21 -4.10
N TYR A 118 -4.76 5.41 -3.35
CA TYR A 118 -3.37 5.61 -2.95
C TYR A 118 -2.50 4.57 -3.66
N GLY A 119 -1.30 4.98 -4.06
CA GLY A 119 -0.35 4.08 -4.72
C GLY A 119 1.06 4.30 -4.18
N ILE A 120 1.78 3.21 -3.90
CA ILE A 120 3.15 3.24 -3.38
C ILE A 120 4.00 2.28 -4.22
N LEU A 121 5.11 2.80 -4.76
CA LEU A 121 6.15 2.00 -5.40
C LEU A 121 7.37 1.95 -4.48
N ALA A 122 7.79 0.76 -4.11
CA ALA A 122 8.93 0.53 -3.23
C ALA A 122 9.87 -0.55 -3.80
N ASP A 123 11.01 -0.72 -3.16
CA ASP A 123 11.95 -1.81 -3.43
C ASP A 123 12.61 -2.31 -2.14
N THR A 124 13.39 -3.40 -2.22
CA THR A 124 14.06 -3.99 -1.06
C THR A 124 15.01 -3.05 -0.32
N SER A 125 15.30 -1.86 -0.84
CA SER A 125 16.09 -0.86 -0.11
C SER A 125 15.43 -0.44 1.21
N ILE A 126 14.09 -0.51 1.29
CA ILE A 126 13.34 -0.21 2.53
C ILE A 126 13.71 -1.11 3.71
N THR A 127 14.33 -2.28 3.47
CA THR A 127 14.75 -3.23 4.51
C THR A 127 16.15 -2.95 5.06
N GLN A 128 16.90 -2.00 4.48
CA GLN A 128 18.29 -1.75 4.83
C GLN A 128 18.40 -0.70 5.94
N SER A 129 19.00 -1.06 7.06
CA SER A 129 19.20 -0.15 8.21
C SER A 129 20.10 1.08 7.92
N THR A 130 20.88 1.03 6.84
CA THR A 130 21.74 2.12 6.38
C THR A 130 21.10 2.99 5.32
N TRP A 131 19.89 2.67 4.92
CA TRP A 131 19.20 3.33 3.85
C TRP A 131 18.79 4.77 4.22
N LYS A 132 19.13 5.68 3.34
CA LYS A 132 18.73 7.09 3.45
C LYS A 132 17.95 7.44 2.21
N ASN A 133 16.63 7.35 2.31
CA ASN A 133 15.77 7.95 1.30
C ASN A 133 15.43 9.38 1.76
N LYS A 134 15.48 10.31 0.82
CA LYS A 134 15.16 11.71 1.10
C LYS A 134 13.66 11.94 1.29
N ASN A 135 12.83 10.97 0.93
CA ASN A 135 11.40 11.11 0.82
C ASN A 135 10.61 10.48 1.96
N ILE A 136 11.21 9.59 2.76
CA ILE A 136 10.55 8.95 3.91
C ILE A 136 11.47 8.88 5.13
N THR A 137 10.87 8.80 6.31
CA THR A 137 11.58 8.57 7.58
C THR A 137 11.89 7.07 7.78
N SER A 138 12.73 6.76 8.77
CA SER A 138 13.03 5.37 9.14
C SER A 138 11.77 4.63 9.64
N GLU A 139 10.89 5.33 10.37
CA GLU A 139 9.63 4.79 10.85
C GLU A 139 8.69 4.45 9.69
N GLN A 140 8.61 5.32 8.68
CA GLN A 140 7.83 5.08 7.48
C GLN A 140 8.37 3.89 6.67
N ALA A 141 9.70 3.76 6.56
CA ALA A 141 10.32 2.61 5.90
C ALA A 141 10.03 1.30 6.63
N GLU A 142 10.07 1.29 7.97
CA GLU A 142 9.73 0.13 8.80
C GLU A 142 8.24 -0.23 8.68
N ALA A 143 7.35 0.76 8.71
CA ALA A 143 5.92 0.57 8.51
C ALA A 143 5.63 -0.06 7.14
N LEU A 144 6.23 0.47 6.07
CA LEU A 144 6.05 -0.07 4.72
C LEU A 144 6.60 -1.50 4.59
N ASN A 145 7.77 -1.78 5.14
CA ASN A 145 8.34 -3.14 5.17
C ASN A 145 7.45 -4.11 5.95
N THR A 146 6.90 -3.67 7.08
CA THR A 146 5.96 -4.46 7.90
C THR A 146 4.71 -4.79 7.11
N PHE A 147 4.15 -3.84 6.37
CA PHE A 147 2.98 -4.05 5.52
C PHE A 147 3.25 -5.00 4.35
N CYS A 148 4.37 -4.80 3.63
CA CYS A 148 4.77 -5.69 2.54
C CYS A 148 4.93 -7.14 3.02
N ARG A 149 5.54 -7.33 4.18
CA ARG A 149 5.69 -8.66 4.78
C ARG A 149 4.32 -9.26 5.15
N PHE A 150 3.45 -8.49 5.80
CA PHE A 150 2.11 -8.91 6.16
C PHE A 150 1.31 -9.38 4.94
N LEU A 151 1.28 -8.59 3.85
CA LEU A 151 0.57 -8.98 2.63
C LEU A 151 1.20 -10.18 1.93
N SER A 152 2.54 -10.30 1.95
CA SER A 152 3.23 -11.48 1.41
C SER A 152 2.84 -12.74 2.18
N GLU A 153 2.86 -12.69 3.51
CA GLU A 153 2.50 -13.82 4.38
C GLU A 153 1.03 -14.21 4.19
N LEU A 154 0.13 -13.22 4.13
CA LEU A 154 -1.29 -13.45 3.88
C LEU A 154 -1.50 -14.13 2.52
N MET A 155 -0.99 -13.54 1.43
CA MET A 155 -1.12 -14.07 0.08
C MET A 155 -0.57 -15.49 -0.04
N MET A 156 0.66 -15.72 0.44
CA MET A 156 1.32 -17.02 0.34
C MET A 156 0.69 -18.08 1.25
N GLY A 157 -0.03 -17.67 2.29
CA GLY A 157 -0.74 -18.54 3.22
C GLY A 157 -2.11 -19.03 2.73
N THR A 158 -2.66 -18.44 1.66
CA THR A 158 -3.97 -18.84 1.13
C THR A 158 -3.92 -20.21 0.45
N ASP A 159 -5.02 -20.96 0.53
CA ASP A 159 -5.16 -22.24 -0.16
C ASP A 159 -5.07 -22.06 -1.69
N GLU A 160 -5.57 -20.94 -2.20
CA GLU A 160 -5.53 -20.58 -3.61
C GLU A 160 -4.09 -20.45 -4.11
N TYR A 161 -3.24 -19.69 -3.38
CA TYR A 161 -1.83 -19.55 -3.75
C TYR A 161 -1.07 -20.88 -3.66
N GLN A 162 -1.36 -21.68 -2.62
CA GLN A 162 -0.72 -22.99 -2.40
C GLN A 162 -1.12 -24.02 -3.46
N SER A 163 -2.33 -23.90 -4.04
CA SER A 163 -2.82 -24.78 -5.10
C SER A 163 -2.17 -24.52 -6.47
N LEU A 164 -1.55 -23.34 -6.66
CA LEU A 164 -0.85 -23.01 -7.90
C LEU A 164 0.44 -23.82 -8.06
N PRO A 165 0.89 -24.09 -9.30
CA PRO A 165 2.10 -24.87 -9.57
C PRO A 165 3.32 -24.32 -8.82
N ASP A 166 4.26 -25.20 -8.50
CA ASP A 166 5.53 -24.81 -7.87
C ASP A 166 6.40 -23.99 -8.81
N SER A 167 7.08 -23.00 -8.24
CA SER A 167 8.08 -22.20 -8.95
C SER A 167 9.32 -23.06 -9.27
N GLU A 168 9.85 -22.94 -10.48
CA GLU A 168 11.02 -23.69 -10.92
C GLU A 168 12.21 -22.77 -11.21
N GLY A 169 13.33 -23.02 -10.54
CA GLY A 169 14.58 -22.29 -10.73
C GLY A 169 14.81 -21.20 -9.70
N GLY A 170 15.56 -20.17 -10.11
CA GLY A 170 15.90 -19.00 -9.31
C GLY A 170 16.30 -17.86 -10.22
N TYR A 171 16.17 -16.64 -9.73
CA TYR A 171 16.71 -15.44 -10.38
C TYR A 171 18.24 -15.43 -10.16
N MET A 172 19.00 -15.17 -11.22
CA MET A 172 20.46 -15.06 -11.20
C MET A 172 20.91 -13.62 -11.32
#